data_578774bef3f119b7404e3f953d89a0f2
#
_entry.id   578774bef3f119b7404e3f953d89a0f2
#
_cell.length_a   1.000
_cell.length_b   1.000
_cell.length_c   1.000
_cell.angle_alpha   90.00
_cell.angle_beta   90.00
_cell.angle_gamma   90.00
#
_symmetry.space_group_name_H-M   'P 1'
#
loop_
_entity.id
_entity.type
_entity.pdbx_description
1 polymer ?
#
loop_
_entity_poly.entity_id
_entity_poly.type
_entity_poly.pdbx_seq_one_letter_code
_entity_poly.pdbx_strand_id
1 'polypeptide(L)' 'MSNYAVESCMFLKLDGGSMKMIVALQTHLALEYEFFETPADIVETAIFEMYTRMVSCENLNEKERSL' A
#
# COMPACT_ATOMS: atom_id res chain seq x y z
N MET A 1 -24.54 5.27 0.79
CA MET A 1 -24.10 5.59 0.74
C MET A 1 -23.27 5.74 0.36
N SER A 2 -23.07 5.83 0.00
CA SER A 2 -22.36 5.99 -0.28
C SER A 2 -21.61 6.50 -0.42
N ASN A 3 -21.32 6.69 -0.36
CA ASN A 3 -20.56 7.15 -0.51
C ASN A 3 -19.74 7.12 -0.96
N TYR A 4 -19.70 6.95 -1.21
CA TYR A 4 -19.16 6.88 -1.65
C TYR A 4 -18.68 7.12 -2.53
N ALA A 5 -19.18 6.78 -2.26
CA ALA A 5 -18.90 7.09 -3.38
C ALA A 5 -18.19 8.26 -3.77
N VAL A 6 -17.80 8.76 -3.05
CA VAL A 6 -17.04 9.80 -3.36
C VAL A 6 -15.71 9.37 -3.67
N GLU A 7 -15.56 8.69 -4.76
CA GLU A 7 -14.32 8.29 -5.08
C GLU A 7 -13.62 9.39 -5.71
N SER A 8 -12.45 9.75 -5.23
CA SER A 8 -11.62 10.68 -5.88
C SER A 8 -10.58 9.92 -6.61
N CYS A 9 -10.36 10.20 -7.85
CA CYS A 9 -9.32 9.56 -8.60
C CYS A 9 -8.06 10.38 -8.54
N MET A 10 -6.94 9.70 -8.41
CA MET A 10 -5.65 10.34 -8.40
C MET A 10 -4.77 9.68 -9.44
N PHE A 11 -4.13 10.50 -10.26
CA PHE A 11 -3.20 9.96 -11.25
C PHE A 11 -1.80 10.21 -10.76
N LEU A 12 -1.03 9.13 -10.61
CA LEU A 12 0.33 9.22 -10.12
C LEU A 12 1.30 8.94 -11.25
N LYS A 13 2.37 9.72 -11.26
CA LYS A 13 3.43 9.46 -12.20
C LYS A 13 4.61 8.94 -11.40
N LEU A 14 4.99 7.70 -11.66
CA LEU A 14 6.06 7.05 -10.93
C LEU A 14 7.31 7.04 -11.78
N ASP A 15 8.47 7.16 -11.14
CA ASP A 15 9.71 7.13 -11.88
C ASP A 15 10.08 5.68 -12.24
N GLY A 16 11.13 5.52 -13.01
CA GLY A 16 11.50 4.19 -13.50
C GLY A 16 11.90 3.26 -12.38
N GLY A 17 12.50 3.79 -11.32
CA GLY A 17 12.88 2.95 -10.19
C GLY A 17 11.68 2.38 -9.50
N SER A 18 10.67 3.22 -9.27
CA SER A 18 9.44 2.74 -8.63
C SER A 18 8.73 1.74 -9.50
N MET A 19 8.70 1.97 -10.81
CA MET A 19 8.06 1.02 -11.70
C MET A 19 8.76 -0.31 -11.69
N LYS A 20 10.08 -0.32 -11.61
CA LYS A 20 10.82 -1.57 -11.54
C LYS A 20 10.50 -2.32 -10.26
N MET A 21 10.34 -1.61 -9.16
CA MET A 21 10.00 -2.26 -7.91
C MET A 21 8.62 -2.87 -7.97
N ILE A 22 7.68 -2.20 -8.63
CA ILE A 22 6.35 -2.74 -8.78
C ILE A 22 6.40 -4.05 -9.57
N VAL A 23 7.15 -4.07 -10.66
CA VAL A 23 7.27 -5.28 -11.45
C VAL A 23 7.93 -6.39 -10.65
N ALA A 24 8.93 -6.05 -9.86
CA ALA A 24 9.59 -7.04 -9.03
C ALA A 24 8.62 -7.62 -8.01
N LEU A 25 7.78 -6.78 -7.43
CA LEU A 25 6.79 -7.25 -6.47
C LEU A 25 5.75 -8.13 -7.15
N GLN A 26 5.30 -7.74 -8.33
CA GLN A 26 4.35 -8.54 -9.07
C GLN A 26 4.93 -9.93 -9.35
N THR A 27 6.18 -9.95 -9.79
CA THR A 27 6.83 -11.21 -10.10
C THR A 27 6.99 -12.07 -8.85
N HIS A 28 7.41 -11.46 -7.76
CA HIS A 28 7.60 -12.18 -6.52
C HIS A 28 6.29 -12.81 -6.04
N LEU A 29 5.22 -12.03 -6.07
CA LEU A 29 3.93 -12.53 -5.61
C LEU A 29 3.42 -13.64 -6.51
N ALA A 30 3.63 -13.51 -7.80
CA ALA A 30 3.16 -14.54 -8.72
C ALA A 30 3.92 -15.84 -8.53
N LEU A 31 5.24 -15.76 -8.32
CA LEU A 31 6.05 -16.95 -8.22
C LEU A 31 5.97 -17.60 -6.85
N GLU A 32 5.90 -16.81 -5.78
CA GLU A 32 5.94 -17.37 -4.45
C GLU A 32 4.57 -17.72 -3.92
N TYR A 33 3.54 -16.95 -4.30
CA TYR A 33 2.22 -17.14 -3.73
C TYR A 33 1.14 -17.38 -4.77
N GLU A 34 1.53 -17.39 -6.05
CA GLU A 34 0.55 -17.54 -7.13
C GLU A 34 -0.54 -16.49 -7.01
N PHE A 35 -0.14 -15.30 -6.61
CA PHE A 35 -1.06 -14.21 -6.35
C PHE A 35 -0.76 -13.10 -7.33
N PHE A 36 -1.78 -12.68 -8.08
CA PHE A 36 -1.58 -11.70 -9.14
C PHE A 36 -2.25 -10.40 -8.79
N GLU A 37 -1.45 -9.34 -8.74
CA GLU A 37 -1.98 -8.02 -8.43
C GLU A 37 -1.61 -7.06 -9.54
N THR A 38 -2.50 -6.09 -9.78
CA THR A 38 -2.20 -5.04 -10.74
C THR A 38 -1.25 -4.05 -10.08
N PRO A 39 -0.59 -3.19 -10.89
CA PRO A 39 0.24 -2.14 -10.29
C PRO A 39 -0.52 -1.25 -9.33
N ALA A 40 -1.79 -0.95 -9.64
CA ALA A 40 -2.58 -0.11 -8.75
C ALA A 40 -2.81 -0.81 -7.41
N ASP A 41 -3.06 -2.12 -7.45
CA ASP A 41 -3.26 -2.87 -6.22
C ASP A 41 -2.01 -2.85 -5.37
N ILE A 42 -0.85 -2.97 -6.00
CA ILE A 42 0.40 -2.96 -5.26
C ILE A 42 0.61 -1.61 -4.60
N VAL A 43 0.32 -0.53 -5.32
CA VAL A 43 0.47 0.80 -4.74
C VAL A 43 -0.49 0.97 -3.57
N GLU A 44 -1.72 0.53 -3.72
CA GLU A 44 -2.70 0.68 -2.64
C GLU A 44 -2.31 -0.14 -1.44
N THR A 45 -1.81 -1.34 -1.66
CA THR A 45 -1.37 -2.17 -0.55
C THR A 45 -0.20 -1.53 0.18
N ALA A 46 0.73 -0.96 -0.58
CA ALA A 46 1.88 -0.30 0.04
C ALA A 46 1.44 0.88 0.90
N ILE A 47 0.47 1.65 0.41
CA ILE A 47 -0.03 2.78 1.16
C ILE A 47 -0.69 2.31 2.43
N PHE A 48 -1.50 1.27 2.34
CA PHE A 48 -2.19 0.74 3.50
C PHE A 48 -1.20 0.22 4.54
N GLU A 49 -0.17 -0.48 4.08
CA GLU A 49 0.82 -1.00 5.02
C GLU A 49 1.61 0.11 5.66
N MET A 50 1.96 1.13 4.89
CA MET A 50 2.69 2.24 5.45
C MET A 50 1.84 2.99 6.47
N TYR A 51 0.58 3.21 6.13
CA TYR A 51 -0.33 3.87 7.04
C TYR A 51 -0.46 3.08 8.34
N THR A 52 -0.67 1.77 8.22
CA THR A 52 -0.85 0.94 9.40
C THR A 52 0.41 0.97 10.25
N ARG A 53 1.57 0.86 9.62
CA ARG A 53 2.81 0.79 10.37
C ARG A 53 3.13 2.11 11.04
N MET A 54 2.93 3.24 10.34
CA MET A 54 3.39 4.51 10.86
C MET A 54 2.35 5.22 11.70
N VAL A 55 1.08 5.03 11.40
CA VAL A 55 0.04 5.74 12.14
C VAL A 55 -0.52 4.87 13.25
N SER A 56 -1.00 3.68 12.90
CA SER A 56 -1.61 2.82 13.89
C SER A 56 -0.60 2.32 14.91
N CYS A 57 0.55 1.90 14.45
CA CYS A 57 1.56 1.39 15.37
C CYS A 57 2.13 2.49 16.24
N GLU A 58 2.28 3.68 15.70
CA GLU A 58 2.75 4.78 16.52
C GLU A 58 1.78 5.11 17.62
N ASN A 59 0.50 5.07 17.30
CA ASN A 59 -0.50 5.31 18.33
C ASN A 59 -0.41 4.28 19.44
N LEU A 60 -0.20 3.04 19.07
CA LEU A 60 -0.04 2.00 20.07
C LEU A 60 1.21 2.21 20.90
N ASN A 61 2.31 2.56 20.22
CA ASN A 61 3.54 2.79 20.94
C ASN A 61 3.44 3.96 21.88
N GLU A 62 2.71 4.99 21.49
CA GLU A 62 2.52 6.12 22.36
C GLU A 62 1.75 5.72 23.59
N LYS A 63 0.74 4.88 23.43
CA LYS A 63 0.01 4.39 24.57
C LYS A 63 0.91 3.61 25.49
N GLU A 64 1.73 2.76 24.94
CA GLU A 64 2.63 1.97 25.75
C GLU A 64 3.60 2.83 26.49
N ARG A 65 4.09 3.88 25.83
CA ARG A 65 5.04 4.74 26.50
C ARG A 65 4.39 5.56 27.59
N SER A 66 3.11 5.82 27.46
CA SER A 66 2.43 6.53 28.50
C SER A 66 2.34 5.73 29.79
N LEU A 67 2.42 4.45 29.67
CA LEU A 67 2.39 3.62 30.85
C LEU A 67 3.72 3.68 31.58
#